data_4c99bfb7caf70a3c5eae48ecff3bef35
#
_entry.id   4c99bfb7caf70a3c5eae48ecff3bef35
#
_cell.length_a   1.000
_cell.length_b   1.000
_cell.length_c   1.000
_cell.angle_alpha   90.00
_cell.angle_beta   90.00
_cell.angle_gamma   90.00
#
_symmetry.space_group_name_H-M   'P 1'
#
loop_
_entity.id
_entity.type
_entity.pdbx_description
1 polymer ?
#
loop_
_entity_poly.entity_id
_entity_poly.type
_entity_poly.pdbx_seq_one_letter_code
_entity_poly.pdbx_strand_id
1 'polypeptide(L)'
;TDGKKTFLKDGEGKMMPVTAAAPKIRINTNTKEWEISTDGGKTWELTGVYASGEGTGDTSLFSGVSQDDDYAYFTLKDGTILKLSKSKELKCDILSGKQYFTNGEEKLISVEMSGISKYTVTKPDGWQASLTGKGLTITAPVAENQYAETSGKVAIMAVASNGQSIIAEIPVIIGDAPIVIST
;
A
#
# COMPACT_ATOMS: atom_id res chain seq x y z
N THR A 1 10.52 7.94 -27.78
CA THR A 1 9.93 8.93 -26.83
C THR A 1 11.09 9.69 -26.21
N ASP A 2 11.25 10.94 -26.60
CA ASP A 2 12.36 11.83 -26.28
C ASP A 2 12.26 12.50 -24.89
N GLY A 3 11.47 11.94 -23.97
CA GLY A 3 11.28 12.47 -22.61
C GLY A 3 10.61 13.85 -22.53
N LYS A 4 10.07 14.35 -23.61
CA LYS A 4 9.36 15.64 -23.63
C LYS A 4 8.04 15.56 -22.87
N LYS A 5 7.92 16.35 -21.82
CA LYS A 5 6.66 16.53 -21.07
C LYS A 5 5.63 17.14 -21.99
N THR A 6 4.53 16.43 -22.25
CA THR A 6 3.40 16.95 -23.02
C THR A 6 2.49 17.71 -22.05
N PHE A 7 2.21 18.96 -22.36
CA PHE A 7 1.26 19.77 -21.60
C PHE A 7 -0.04 19.91 -22.40
N LEU A 8 -1.18 19.79 -21.74
CA LEU A 8 -2.45 20.19 -22.29
C LEU A 8 -2.61 21.71 -22.13
N LYS A 9 -3.21 22.36 -23.12
CA LYS A 9 -3.55 23.77 -23.03
C LYS A 9 -5.05 23.90 -22.84
N ASP A 10 -5.48 24.84 -22.00
CA ASP A 10 -6.87 25.23 -21.88
C ASP A 10 -7.34 26.04 -23.11
N GLY A 11 -8.63 26.43 -23.15
CA GLY A 11 -9.20 27.17 -24.24
C GLY A 11 -8.59 28.57 -24.46
N GLU A 12 -7.81 29.07 -23.51
CA GLU A 12 -7.08 30.36 -23.57
C GLU A 12 -5.60 30.18 -23.91
N GLY A 13 -5.16 28.93 -24.15
CA GLY A 13 -3.78 28.59 -24.50
C GLY A 13 -2.81 28.47 -23.33
N LYS A 14 -3.29 28.54 -22.07
CA LYS A 14 -2.50 28.38 -20.85
C LYS A 14 -2.15 26.92 -20.63
N MET A 15 -0.91 26.62 -20.29
CA MET A 15 -0.44 25.26 -20.01
C MET A 15 -1.09 24.69 -18.75
N MET A 16 -1.80 23.58 -18.91
CA MET A 16 -2.32 22.78 -17.81
C MET A 16 -1.33 21.65 -17.50
N PRO A 17 -0.85 21.51 -16.25
CA PRO A 17 -0.02 20.39 -15.88
C PRO A 17 -0.84 19.09 -15.96
N VAL A 18 -0.34 18.09 -16.70
CA VAL A 18 -1.00 16.78 -16.85
C VAL A 18 -0.90 15.93 -15.57
N THR A 19 -0.08 16.34 -14.63
CA THR A 19 -0.05 15.80 -13.27
C THR A 19 -0.85 16.72 -12.36
N ALA A 20 -2.15 16.62 -12.40
CA ALA A 20 -2.96 17.19 -11.34
C ALA A 20 -2.54 16.50 -10.03
N ALA A 21 -2.00 17.27 -9.10
CA ALA A 21 -1.80 16.77 -7.76
C ALA A 21 -3.18 16.31 -7.23
N ALA A 22 -3.24 15.12 -6.66
CA ALA A 22 -4.50 14.58 -6.14
C ALA A 22 -5.12 15.60 -5.17
N PRO A 23 -6.42 15.86 -5.27
CA PRO A 23 -7.11 16.75 -4.34
C PRO A 23 -6.93 16.20 -2.91
N LYS A 24 -6.72 17.10 -1.96
CA LYS A 24 -6.62 16.77 -0.54
C LYS A 24 -7.71 17.48 0.23
N ILE A 25 -8.16 16.86 1.30
CA ILE A 25 -9.17 17.42 2.21
C ILE A 25 -8.59 17.38 3.62
N ARG A 26 -8.80 18.45 4.39
CA ARG A 26 -8.47 18.51 5.81
C ARG A 26 -9.50 19.36 6.57
N ILE A 27 -9.41 19.32 7.88
CA ILE A 27 -10.18 20.21 8.76
C ILE A 27 -9.25 21.35 9.20
N ASN A 28 -9.68 22.59 9.01
CA ASN A 28 -9.02 23.74 9.60
C ASN A 28 -9.14 23.67 11.12
N THR A 29 -8.01 23.63 11.82
CA THR A 29 -7.97 23.45 13.27
C THR A 29 -8.54 24.65 14.04
N ASN A 30 -8.56 25.86 13.42
CA ASN A 30 -9.06 27.08 14.03
C ASN A 30 -10.54 27.30 13.78
N THR A 31 -10.97 27.19 12.50
CA THR A 31 -12.36 27.44 12.11
C THR A 31 -13.25 26.21 12.22
N LYS A 32 -12.66 25.00 12.30
CA LYS A 32 -13.38 23.72 12.27
C LYS A 32 -14.13 23.46 10.96
N GLU A 33 -13.81 24.20 9.92
CA GLU A 33 -14.36 24.00 8.57
C GLU A 33 -13.52 23.01 7.76
N TRP A 34 -14.16 22.34 6.82
CA TRP A 34 -13.45 21.57 5.82
C TRP A 34 -12.70 22.49 4.86
N GLU A 35 -11.47 22.15 4.57
CA GLU A 35 -10.66 22.78 3.54
C GLU A 35 -10.35 21.77 2.43
N ILE A 36 -10.40 22.23 1.20
CA ILE A 36 -10.01 21.47 0.02
C ILE A 36 -8.76 22.07 -0.61
N SER A 37 -7.88 21.22 -1.07
CA SER A 37 -6.72 21.59 -1.86
C SER A 37 -6.80 20.86 -3.21
N THR A 38 -6.66 21.59 -4.31
CA THR A 38 -6.61 21.04 -5.66
C THR A 38 -5.19 20.99 -6.23
N ASP A 39 -4.19 21.46 -5.47
CA ASP A 39 -2.79 21.58 -5.87
C ASP A 39 -1.83 20.67 -5.06
N GLY A 40 -2.39 19.61 -4.44
CA GLY A 40 -1.62 18.64 -3.66
C GLY A 40 -1.27 19.07 -2.24
N GLY A 41 -1.97 20.08 -1.72
CA GLY A 41 -1.82 20.58 -0.34
C GLY A 41 -0.93 21.82 -0.22
N LYS A 42 -0.67 22.52 -1.32
CA LYS A 42 0.09 23.78 -1.31
C LYS A 42 -0.79 24.96 -0.90
N THR A 43 -2.01 25.01 -1.45
CA THR A 43 -3.02 25.99 -1.08
C THR A 43 -4.28 25.30 -0.59
N TRP A 44 -5.04 25.95 0.28
CA TRP A 44 -6.23 25.40 0.92
C TRP A 44 -7.35 26.43 0.88
N GLU A 45 -8.53 25.99 0.45
CA GLU A 45 -9.73 26.79 0.38
C GLU A 45 -10.76 26.28 1.37
N LEU A 46 -11.34 27.19 2.15
CA LEU A 46 -12.45 26.88 3.06
C LEU A 46 -13.69 26.52 2.24
N THR A 47 -14.35 25.44 2.60
CA THR A 47 -15.58 25.00 1.91
C THR A 47 -16.85 25.64 2.46
N GLY A 48 -16.76 26.39 3.57
CA GLY A 48 -17.92 26.91 4.29
C GLY A 48 -18.70 25.84 5.06
N VAL A 49 -18.20 24.59 5.09
CA VAL A 49 -18.84 23.45 5.79
C VAL A 49 -18.06 23.11 7.03
N TYR A 50 -18.71 23.16 8.19
CA TYR A 50 -18.09 22.83 9.46
C TYR A 50 -17.97 21.32 9.66
N ALA A 51 -16.81 20.87 10.15
CA ALA A 51 -16.54 19.46 10.45
C ALA A 51 -17.07 19.00 11.81
N SER A 52 -17.46 19.95 12.67
CA SER A 52 -18.10 19.63 13.95
C SER A 52 -19.57 19.31 13.71
N GLY A 53 -20.03 18.14 14.16
CA GLY A 53 -21.45 17.79 14.16
C GLY A 53 -22.33 18.68 15.07
N GLU A 54 -21.76 19.68 15.70
CA GLU A 54 -22.42 20.74 16.47
C GLU A 54 -22.46 22.06 15.68
N GLY A 55 -22.87 22.00 14.43
CA GLY A 55 -23.14 23.20 13.65
C GLY A 55 -24.35 23.93 14.22
N THR A 56 -24.14 25.06 14.88
CA THR A 56 -25.20 26.01 15.25
C THR A 56 -25.72 26.75 14.02
N GLY A 57 -26.12 26.02 13.00
CA GLY A 57 -26.70 26.55 11.77
C GLY A 57 -27.26 25.43 10.92
N ASP A 58 -28.42 25.69 10.36
CA ASP A 58 -29.21 24.80 9.51
C ASP A 58 -28.52 24.36 8.19
N THR A 59 -27.22 24.65 8.06
CA THR A 59 -26.39 24.42 6.86
C THR A 59 -25.48 23.19 6.93
N SER A 60 -25.45 22.44 8.07
CA SER A 60 -24.69 21.21 8.13
C SER A 60 -25.26 20.17 7.17
N LEU A 61 -24.48 19.72 6.18
CA LEU A 61 -24.88 18.66 5.26
C LEU A 61 -24.92 17.29 5.98
N PHE A 62 -24.12 17.14 7.03
CA PHE A 62 -23.98 15.88 7.76
C PHE A 62 -24.67 15.95 9.12
N SER A 63 -25.40 14.91 9.51
CA SER A 63 -25.97 14.69 10.83
C SER A 63 -25.00 13.94 11.75
N GLY A 64 -23.97 13.29 11.21
CA GLY A 64 -22.97 12.59 11.97
C GLY A 64 -21.76 12.19 11.14
N VAL A 65 -20.61 12.07 11.82
CA VAL A 65 -19.37 11.53 11.26
C VAL A 65 -18.81 10.51 12.25
N SER A 66 -18.51 9.30 11.75
CA SER A 66 -17.87 8.25 12.54
C SER A 66 -16.81 7.55 11.71
N GLN A 67 -15.95 6.74 12.33
CA GLN A 67 -14.92 6.00 11.64
C GLN A 67 -14.58 4.72 12.38
N ASP A 68 -14.14 3.72 11.64
CA ASP A 68 -13.44 2.54 12.13
C ASP A 68 -12.02 2.49 11.51
N ASP A 69 -11.34 1.35 11.61
CA ASP A 69 -9.97 1.19 11.08
C ASP A 69 -9.90 1.25 9.55
N ASP A 70 -10.97 0.89 8.85
CA ASP A 70 -11.00 0.73 7.41
C ASP A 70 -11.79 1.82 6.68
N TYR A 71 -12.75 2.47 7.36
CA TYR A 71 -13.70 3.38 6.73
C TYR A 71 -13.96 4.64 7.57
N ALA A 72 -14.32 5.73 6.87
CA ALA A 72 -14.98 6.90 7.42
C ALA A 72 -16.45 6.90 6.93
N TYR A 73 -17.37 7.17 7.83
CA TYR A 73 -18.81 7.21 7.59
C TYR A 73 -19.32 8.63 7.79
N PHE A 74 -20.04 9.14 6.80
CA PHE A 74 -20.68 10.45 6.85
C PHE A 74 -22.18 10.23 6.73
N THR A 75 -22.92 10.51 7.79
CA THR A 75 -24.37 10.41 7.79
C THR A 75 -24.96 11.73 7.35
N LEU A 76 -25.70 11.75 6.26
CA LEU A 76 -26.44 12.92 5.78
C LEU A 76 -27.68 13.17 6.65
N LYS A 77 -28.28 14.37 6.54
CA LYS A 77 -29.51 14.72 7.29
C LYS A 77 -30.73 13.83 6.94
N ASP A 78 -30.75 13.25 5.75
CA ASP A 78 -31.79 12.33 5.30
C ASP A 78 -31.59 10.87 5.79
N GLY A 79 -30.52 10.64 6.57
CA GLY A 79 -30.15 9.30 7.07
C GLY A 79 -29.27 8.49 6.11
N THR A 80 -28.97 8.99 4.92
CA THR A 80 -28.05 8.33 3.99
C THR A 80 -26.65 8.29 4.57
N ILE A 81 -25.99 7.13 4.50
CA ILE A 81 -24.61 6.93 4.98
C ILE A 81 -23.67 6.85 3.78
N LEU A 82 -22.77 7.81 3.68
CA LEU A 82 -21.64 7.75 2.76
C LEU A 82 -20.47 7.03 3.44
N LYS A 83 -19.99 5.96 2.83
CA LYS A 83 -18.88 5.14 3.31
C LYS A 83 -17.65 5.40 2.44
N LEU A 84 -16.59 5.94 3.04
CA LEU A 84 -15.32 6.20 2.38
C LEU A 84 -14.26 5.26 2.92
N SER A 85 -13.55 4.54 2.04
CA SER A 85 -12.44 3.69 2.42
C SER A 85 -11.24 4.54 2.85
N LYS A 86 -10.65 4.22 3.99
CA LYS A 86 -9.35 4.75 4.37
C LYS A 86 -8.27 4.01 3.58
N SER A 87 -7.38 4.74 2.94
CA SER A 87 -6.21 4.12 2.32
C SER A 87 -5.21 3.76 3.41
N LYS A 88 -4.92 2.48 3.59
CA LYS A 88 -3.77 2.03 4.37
C LYS A 88 -2.52 2.15 3.50
N GLU A 89 -1.42 2.56 4.10
CA GLU A 89 -0.13 2.56 3.41
C GLU A 89 0.18 1.15 2.92
N LEU A 90 0.52 1.03 1.63
CA LEU A 90 0.92 -0.25 1.05
C LEU A 90 2.31 -0.61 1.55
N LYS A 91 2.40 -1.68 2.33
CA LYS A 91 3.63 -2.20 2.90
C LYS A 91 3.70 -3.71 2.69
N CYS A 92 4.87 -4.19 2.27
CA CYS A 92 5.19 -5.61 2.20
C CYS A 92 6.70 -5.77 2.42
N ASP A 93 7.11 -6.08 3.64
CA ASP A 93 8.51 -6.19 4.03
C ASP A 93 8.80 -7.60 4.53
N ILE A 94 9.79 -8.27 3.92
CA ILE A 94 10.35 -9.53 4.41
C ILE A 94 11.45 -9.17 5.40
N LEU A 95 11.25 -9.49 6.69
CA LEU A 95 12.12 -9.08 7.78
C LEU A 95 13.41 -9.91 7.92
N SER A 96 13.85 -10.54 6.84
CA SER A 96 15.04 -11.37 6.80
C SER A 96 15.84 -11.16 5.54
N GLY A 97 17.17 -11.23 5.65
CA GLY A 97 18.06 -11.25 4.50
C GLY A 97 18.10 -12.61 3.82
N LYS A 98 19.11 -12.83 2.97
CA LYS A 98 19.38 -14.10 2.27
C LYS A 98 19.26 -15.30 3.21
N GLN A 99 18.56 -16.33 2.77
CA GLN A 99 18.35 -17.58 3.51
C GLN A 99 19.09 -18.76 2.88
N TYR A 100 19.69 -19.57 3.73
CA TYR A 100 20.41 -20.79 3.38
C TYR A 100 19.60 -21.98 3.85
N PHE A 101 19.46 -23.00 3.03
CA PHE A 101 18.63 -24.19 3.30
C PHE A 101 19.42 -25.45 3.05
N THR A 102 19.13 -26.49 3.80
CA THR A 102 19.41 -27.86 3.41
C THR A 102 18.29 -28.40 2.52
N ASN A 103 18.55 -29.49 1.78
CA ASN A 103 17.54 -30.10 0.94
C ASN A 103 16.30 -30.53 1.76
N GLY A 104 15.12 -30.15 1.28
CA GLY A 104 13.84 -30.44 1.94
C GLY A 104 13.56 -29.63 3.20
N GLU A 105 14.46 -28.73 3.60
CA GLU A 105 14.25 -27.89 4.80
C GLU A 105 13.13 -26.89 4.58
N GLU A 106 12.33 -26.69 5.63
CA GLU A 106 11.29 -25.66 5.69
C GLU A 106 11.66 -24.56 6.68
N LYS A 107 11.47 -23.30 6.28
CA LYS A 107 11.65 -22.13 7.16
C LYS A 107 10.44 -21.22 7.10
N LEU A 108 10.06 -20.70 8.27
CA LEU A 108 9.06 -19.65 8.41
C LEU A 108 9.78 -18.29 8.53
N ILE A 109 9.50 -17.41 7.61
CA ILE A 109 10.08 -16.06 7.51
C ILE A 109 9.03 -15.04 7.90
N SER A 110 9.39 -14.11 8.78
CA SER A 110 8.50 -13.03 9.19
C SER A 110 8.30 -12.03 8.06
N VAL A 111 7.04 -11.66 7.82
CA VAL A 111 6.64 -10.66 6.82
C VAL A 111 5.68 -9.67 7.46
N GLU A 112 5.97 -8.39 7.29
CA GLU A 112 5.05 -7.31 7.65
C GLU A 112 4.28 -6.84 6.43
N MET A 113 2.95 -6.80 6.55
CA MET A 113 2.06 -6.42 5.45
C MET A 113 0.98 -5.44 5.93
N SER A 114 0.72 -4.41 5.13
CA SER A 114 -0.35 -3.45 5.33
C SER A 114 -0.92 -2.96 4.00
N GLY A 115 -2.19 -2.60 3.96
CA GLY A 115 -2.83 -2.01 2.79
C GLY A 115 -2.97 -2.93 1.57
N ILE A 116 -2.78 -4.24 1.74
CA ILE A 116 -2.77 -5.22 0.65
C ILE A 116 -4.18 -5.76 0.41
N SER A 117 -4.61 -5.70 -0.84
CA SER A 117 -5.86 -6.29 -1.32
C SER A 117 -5.66 -7.68 -1.92
N LYS A 118 -4.55 -7.85 -2.67
CA LYS A 118 -4.19 -9.11 -3.33
C LYS A 118 -2.68 -9.29 -3.30
N TYR A 119 -2.23 -10.53 -3.31
CA TYR A 119 -0.81 -10.86 -3.47
C TYR A 119 -0.61 -12.11 -4.31
N THR A 120 0.59 -12.24 -4.87
CA THR A 120 1.08 -13.42 -5.56
C THR A 120 2.48 -13.73 -5.04
N VAL A 121 2.76 -15.01 -4.79
CA VAL A 121 4.08 -15.48 -4.39
C VAL A 121 4.72 -16.18 -5.59
N THR A 122 5.93 -15.77 -5.96
CA THR A 122 6.76 -16.44 -6.97
C THR A 122 7.98 -17.07 -6.29
N LYS A 123 8.49 -18.13 -6.88
CA LYS A 123 9.56 -18.95 -6.31
C LYS A 123 10.39 -19.60 -7.41
N PRO A 124 11.63 -20.02 -7.13
CA PRO A 124 12.44 -20.76 -8.10
C PRO A 124 11.85 -22.15 -8.37
N ASP A 125 12.25 -22.77 -9.47
CA ASP A 125 11.78 -24.12 -9.83
C ASP A 125 12.19 -25.15 -8.79
N GLY A 126 11.24 -26.02 -8.44
CA GLY A 126 11.41 -27.06 -7.41
C GLY A 126 11.19 -26.59 -5.96
N TRP A 127 11.21 -25.28 -5.69
CA TRP A 127 10.92 -24.73 -4.37
C TRP A 127 9.42 -24.66 -4.11
N GLN A 128 9.04 -24.61 -2.84
CA GLN A 128 7.68 -24.29 -2.40
C GLN A 128 7.70 -23.02 -1.58
N ALA A 129 6.69 -22.19 -1.75
CA ALA A 129 6.52 -20.98 -0.95
C ALA A 129 5.04 -20.67 -0.79
N SER A 130 4.64 -20.37 0.44
CA SER A 130 3.27 -19.99 0.78
C SER A 130 3.26 -18.87 1.82
N LEU A 131 2.38 -17.89 1.62
CA LEU A 131 2.20 -16.78 2.53
C LEU A 131 0.89 -16.99 3.31
N THR A 132 0.99 -16.94 4.63
CA THR A 132 -0.15 -17.10 5.55
C THR A 132 -0.14 -15.97 6.58
N GLY A 133 -1.16 -15.91 7.45
CA GLY A 133 -1.15 -14.96 8.57
C GLY A 133 -0.01 -15.14 9.58
N LYS A 134 0.75 -16.23 9.49
CA LYS A 134 1.94 -16.48 10.33
C LYS A 134 3.23 -15.99 9.69
N GLY A 135 3.25 -15.74 8.37
CA GLY A 135 4.43 -15.35 7.62
C GLY A 135 4.59 -16.13 6.31
N LEU A 136 5.75 -15.99 5.69
CA LEU A 136 6.15 -16.66 4.46
C LEU A 136 6.85 -17.98 4.80
N THR A 137 6.20 -19.10 4.54
CA THR A 137 6.81 -20.44 4.64
C THR A 137 7.51 -20.76 3.33
N ILE A 138 8.79 -21.11 3.38
CA ILE A 138 9.61 -21.51 2.23
C ILE A 138 10.16 -22.91 2.49
N THR A 139 9.99 -23.81 1.52
CA THR A 139 10.54 -25.18 1.57
C THR A 139 11.50 -25.39 0.40
N ALA A 140 12.72 -25.78 0.70
CA ALA A 140 13.73 -26.11 -0.30
C ALA A 140 13.38 -27.43 -1.02
N PRO A 141 13.80 -27.60 -2.29
CA PRO A 141 13.62 -28.87 -2.99
C PRO A 141 14.37 -30.01 -2.31
N VAL A 142 13.83 -31.21 -2.48
CA VAL A 142 14.51 -32.45 -2.05
C VAL A 142 15.70 -32.78 -2.97
N ALA A 143 16.68 -33.48 -2.45
CA ALA A 143 17.92 -33.80 -3.18
C ALA A 143 17.69 -34.59 -4.49
N GLU A 144 16.63 -35.38 -4.55
CA GLU A 144 16.27 -36.21 -5.69
C GLU A 144 15.72 -35.42 -6.88
N ASN A 145 15.31 -34.15 -6.66
CA ASN A 145 14.79 -33.30 -7.71
C ASN A 145 15.91 -32.65 -8.55
N GLN A 146 16.39 -33.36 -9.56
CA GLN A 146 17.47 -32.91 -10.44
C GLN A 146 17.15 -31.67 -11.29
N TYR A 147 15.88 -31.29 -11.41
CA TYR A 147 15.42 -30.13 -12.17
C TYR A 147 15.20 -28.91 -11.30
N ALA A 148 15.40 -29.01 -10.00
CA ALA A 148 15.24 -27.89 -9.09
C ALA A 148 16.41 -26.92 -9.17
N GLU A 149 16.10 -25.64 -9.10
CA GLU A 149 17.11 -24.60 -8.93
C GLU A 149 17.71 -24.67 -7.53
N THR A 150 19.04 -24.61 -7.42
CA THR A 150 19.73 -24.60 -6.12
C THR A 150 19.77 -23.24 -5.47
N SER A 151 19.40 -22.19 -6.20
CA SER A 151 19.34 -20.82 -5.70
C SER A 151 18.38 -19.99 -6.54
N GLY A 152 17.90 -18.90 -5.95
CA GLY A 152 17.04 -17.96 -6.66
C GLY A 152 16.44 -16.93 -5.71
N LYS A 153 15.25 -16.41 -6.05
CA LYS A 153 14.52 -15.49 -5.21
C LYS A 153 13.09 -15.97 -5.02
N VAL A 154 12.61 -15.93 -3.79
CA VAL A 154 11.19 -15.96 -3.51
C VAL A 154 10.71 -14.52 -3.44
N ALA A 155 9.66 -14.17 -4.19
CA ALA A 155 9.13 -12.81 -4.21
C ALA A 155 7.64 -12.80 -3.90
N ILE A 156 7.21 -11.77 -3.19
CA ILE A 156 5.82 -11.44 -2.93
C ILE A 156 5.50 -10.18 -3.72
N MET A 157 4.63 -10.28 -4.71
CA MET A 157 4.04 -9.13 -5.36
C MET A 157 2.71 -8.83 -4.71
N ALA A 158 2.62 -7.69 -4.03
CA ALA A 158 1.42 -7.24 -3.33
C ALA A 158 0.79 -6.04 -4.02
N VAL A 159 -0.53 -6.02 -4.08
CA VAL A 159 -1.33 -4.98 -4.76
C VAL A 159 -2.37 -4.43 -3.80
N ALA A 160 -2.43 -3.11 -3.69
CA ALA A 160 -3.46 -2.40 -2.95
C ALA A 160 -4.77 -2.28 -3.76
N SER A 161 -5.87 -1.94 -3.09
CA SER A 161 -7.18 -1.74 -3.75
C SER A 161 -7.21 -0.60 -4.77
N ASN A 162 -6.29 0.37 -4.63
CA ASN A 162 -6.12 1.50 -5.56
C ASN A 162 -5.23 1.18 -6.78
N GLY A 163 -4.77 -0.08 -6.93
CA GLY A 163 -3.91 -0.52 -8.03
C GLY A 163 -2.41 -0.29 -7.82
N GLN A 164 -1.98 0.35 -6.73
CA GLN A 164 -0.56 0.42 -6.38
C GLN A 164 -0.01 -0.98 -6.11
N SER A 165 1.25 -1.24 -6.48
CA SER A 165 1.91 -2.51 -6.25
C SER A 165 3.29 -2.33 -5.65
N ILE A 166 3.72 -3.31 -4.86
CA ILE A 166 5.05 -3.42 -4.27
C ILE A 166 5.54 -4.85 -4.41
N ILE A 167 6.85 -5.02 -4.55
CA ILE A 167 7.50 -6.34 -4.61
C ILE A 167 8.50 -6.41 -3.46
N ALA A 168 8.39 -7.46 -2.65
CA ALA A 168 9.36 -7.84 -1.64
C ALA A 168 10.03 -9.14 -2.06
N GLU A 169 11.35 -9.22 -1.98
CA GLU A 169 12.14 -10.36 -2.42
C GLU A 169 13.06 -10.86 -1.33
N ILE A 170 13.25 -12.18 -1.27
CA ILE A 170 14.24 -12.83 -0.41
C ILE A 170 15.06 -13.82 -1.23
N PRO A 171 16.40 -13.67 -1.29
CA PRO A 171 17.26 -14.65 -1.92
C PRO A 171 17.31 -15.94 -1.11
N VAL A 172 17.21 -17.07 -1.78
CA VAL A 172 17.29 -18.42 -1.19
C VAL A 172 18.39 -19.23 -1.87
N ILE A 173 19.11 -20.04 -1.10
CA ILE A 173 20.22 -20.88 -1.56
C ILE A 173 20.19 -22.21 -0.82
N ILE A 174 20.42 -23.31 -1.53
CA ILE A 174 20.77 -24.61 -0.92
C ILE A 174 22.27 -24.59 -0.61
N GLY A 175 22.64 -24.74 0.64
CA GLY A 175 24.02 -24.74 1.13
C GLY A 175 24.14 -24.11 2.50
N ASP A 176 25.37 -24.10 3.01
CA ASP A 176 25.68 -23.56 4.33
C ASP A 176 25.83 -22.03 4.30
N ALA A 177 25.44 -21.39 5.38
CA ALA A 177 25.72 -19.97 5.57
C ALA A 177 27.24 -19.73 5.68
N PRO A 178 27.76 -18.64 5.08
CA PRO A 178 29.18 -18.31 5.23
C PRO A 178 29.55 -18.11 6.70
N ILE A 179 30.67 -18.71 7.11
CA ILE A 179 31.20 -18.52 8.46
C ILE A 179 31.75 -17.10 8.55
N VAL A 180 31.15 -16.25 9.36
CA VAL A 180 31.69 -14.92 9.68
C VAL A 180 32.71 -15.10 10.79
N ILE A 181 34.01 -15.04 10.46
CA ILE A 181 35.07 -14.98 11.46
C ILE A 181 35.16 -13.52 11.92
N SER A 182 34.67 -13.25 13.13
CA SER A 182 34.89 -11.96 13.79
C SER A 182 36.37 -11.86 14.18
N THR A 183 37.09 -10.92 13.57
CA THR A 183 38.45 -10.51 13.96
C THR A 183 38.36 -9.39 15.00
#